data_a5b45d91f7150035446569ec4282691d
#
_entry.id   a5b45d91f7150035446569ec4282691d
#
_cell.length_a   1.000
_cell.length_b   1.000
_cell.length_c   1.000
_cell.angle_alpha   90.00
_cell.angle_beta   90.00
_cell.angle_gamma   90.00
#
_symmetry.space_group_name_H-M   'P 1'
#
loop_
_entity.id
_entity.type
_entity.pdbx_description
1 polymer ?
#
loop_
_entity_poly.entity_id
_entity_poly.type
_entity_poly.pdbx_seq_one_letter_code
_entity_poly.pdbx_strand_id
1 'polypeptide(L)'
;CLTQMPDFLAGGQPDAVVACIGGGSNAIGMFRAFIGDDVALHGVEAAGEGVQTSRHAATLTRGRVGVLHGARTMVLSDDDGQILEAHSVSAGLDYPGVGPEHAALMRSGRARYTTATDAAAIAAAHLVARSEGIVVALETAHAFAALGEIAGVERERLGRPVRIALCLSGRGDKDLATLSERLP
;
A
#
# COMPACT_ATOMS: atom_id res chain seq x y z
N CYS A 1 -13.74 -4.57 11.19
CA CYS A 1 -14.04 -4.38 9.76
C CYS A 1 -15.16 -5.29 9.28
N LEU A 2 -15.04 -6.63 9.40
CA LEU A 2 -16.05 -7.57 8.86
C LEU A 2 -17.45 -7.37 9.43
N THR A 3 -17.58 -6.95 10.67
CA THR A 3 -18.88 -6.70 11.32
C THR A 3 -19.49 -5.34 11.00
N GLN A 4 -18.67 -4.37 10.61
CA GLN A 4 -19.11 -3.00 10.34
C GLN A 4 -19.33 -2.72 8.85
N MET A 5 -18.55 -3.34 7.97
CA MET A 5 -18.67 -3.12 6.51
C MET A 5 -20.05 -3.43 5.94
N PRO A 6 -20.77 -4.50 6.35
CA PRO A 6 -22.09 -4.77 5.83
C PRO A 6 -23.08 -3.61 6.03
N ASP A 7 -23.01 -2.91 7.15
CA ASP A 7 -23.89 -1.77 7.45
C ASP A 7 -23.63 -0.60 6.50
N PHE A 8 -22.35 -0.30 6.21
CA PHE A 8 -21.97 0.77 5.30
C PHE A 8 -22.17 0.40 3.82
N LEU A 9 -22.12 -0.87 3.48
CA LEU A 9 -22.22 -1.36 2.10
C LEU A 9 -23.60 -1.94 1.76
N ALA A 10 -24.63 -1.58 2.52
CA ALA A 10 -26.00 -2.09 2.36
C ALA A 10 -26.05 -3.64 2.31
N GLY A 11 -25.34 -4.29 3.23
CA GLY A 11 -25.28 -5.75 3.37
C GLY A 11 -24.33 -6.46 2.41
N GLY A 12 -23.57 -5.72 1.58
CA GLY A 12 -22.60 -6.29 0.63
C GLY A 12 -21.16 -6.26 1.12
N GLN A 13 -20.28 -6.97 0.40
CA GLN A 13 -18.83 -6.87 0.55
C GLN A 13 -18.26 -5.75 -0.34
N PRO A 14 -17.05 -5.23 -0.05
CA PRO A 14 -16.34 -4.39 -1.00
C PRO A 14 -15.95 -5.22 -2.24
N ASP A 15 -15.79 -4.56 -3.37
CA ASP A 15 -15.27 -5.19 -4.59
C ASP A 15 -13.76 -5.31 -4.55
N ALA A 16 -13.10 -4.37 -3.85
CA ALA A 16 -11.66 -4.36 -3.63
C ALA A 16 -11.29 -3.83 -2.25
N VAL A 17 -10.16 -4.29 -1.75
CA VAL A 17 -9.51 -3.82 -0.53
C VAL A 17 -8.14 -3.29 -0.88
N VAL A 18 -7.82 -2.07 -0.42
CA VAL A 18 -6.55 -1.38 -0.72
C VAL A 18 -5.83 -1.04 0.59
N ALA A 19 -4.53 -1.30 0.65
CA ALA A 19 -3.70 -0.92 1.81
C ALA A 19 -2.27 -0.60 1.38
N CYS A 20 -1.59 0.30 2.11
CA CYS A 20 -0.16 0.56 1.92
C CYS A 20 0.68 -0.60 2.46
N ILE A 21 1.85 -0.83 1.85
CA ILE A 21 2.77 -1.91 2.18
C ILE A 21 4.17 -1.36 2.47
N GLY A 22 4.61 -1.49 3.72
CA GLY A 22 6.00 -1.53 4.13
C GLY A 22 6.32 -2.97 4.53
N GLY A 23 6.47 -3.24 5.82
CA GLY A 23 6.48 -4.63 6.33
C GLY A 23 5.18 -5.39 6.11
N GLY A 24 4.07 -4.67 5.93
CA GLY A 24 2.77 -5.20 5.48
C GLY A 24 1.82 -5.64 6.59
N SER A 25 2.10 -5.35 7.86
CA SER A 25 1.26 -5.82 8.97
C SER A 25 -0.16 -5.23 8.97
N ASN A 26 -0.33 -3.95 8.59
CA ASN A 26 -1.65 -3.34 8.44
C ASN A 26 -2.44 -4.00 7.29
N ALA A 27 -1.76 -4.20 6.16
CA ALA A 27 -2.38 -4.77 4.98
C ALA A 27 -2.79 -6.23 5.17
N ILE A 28 -1.94 -7.08 5.76
CA ILE A 28 -2.30 -8.47 6.00
C ILE A 28 -3.44 -8.59 7.02
N GLY A 29 -3.47 -7.70 8.02
CA GLY A 29 -4.57 -7.63 8.98
C GLY A 29 -5.92 -7.35 8.32
N MET A 30 -5.93 -6.54 7.25
CA MET A 30 -7.13 -6.25 6.48
C MET A 30 -7.42 -7.33 5.41
N PHE A 31 -6.39 -7.78 4.68
CA PHE A 31 -6.55 -8.76 3.58
C PHE A 31 -7.02 -10.12 4.07
N ARG A 32 -6.58 -10.53 5.27
CA ARG A 32 -6.87 -11.86 5.81
C ARG A 32 -8.36 -12.19 5.87
N ALA A 33 -9.17 -11.18 6.10
CA ALA A 33 -10.62 -11.29 6.13
C ALA A 33 -11.24 -11.67 4.78
N PHE A 34 -10.54 -11.39 3.67
CA PHE A 34 -11.05 -11.52 2.31
C PHE A 34 -10.24 -12.47 1.42
N ILE A 35 -9.26 -13.20 2.00
CA ILE A 35 -8.41 -14.11 1.21
C ILE A 35 -9.22 -15.19 0.51
N GLY A 36 -10.30 -15.69 1.14
CA GLY A 36 -11.17 -16.72 0.60
C GLY A 36 -12.30 -16.22 -0.31
N ASP A 37 -12.49 -14.90 -0.41
CA ASP A 37 -13.60 -14.27 -1.10
C ASP A 37 -13.19 -13.75 -2.49
N ASP A 38 -14.18 -13.48 -3.36
CA ASP A 38 -13.97 -12.80 -4.66
C ASP A 38 -13.85 -11.27 -4.48
N VAL A 39 -13.02 -10.85 -3.54
CA VAL A 39 -12.68 -9.45 -3.29
C VAL A 39 -11.25 -9.21 -3.75
N ALA A 40 -11.02 -8.23 -4.63
CA ALA A 40 -9.69 -7.91 -5.11
C ALA A 40 -8.82 -7.34 -3.97
N LEU A 41 -7.58 -7.81 -3.83
CA LEU A 41 -6.64 -7.34 -2.82
C LEU A 41 -5.50 -6.56 -3.48
N HIS A 42 -5.36 -5.29 -3.12
CA HIS A 42 -4.34 -4.40 -3.67
C HIS A 42 -3.43 -3.84 -2.58
N GLY A 43 -2.14 -4.12 -2.69
CA GLY A 43 -1.10 -3.52 -1.87
C GLY A 43 -0.37 -2.41 -2.62
N VAL A 44 -0.07 -1.31 -1.94
CA VAL A 44 0.65 -0.17 -2.54
C VAL A 44 1.96 0.04 -1.79
N GLU A 45 3.08 -0.17 -2.48
CA GLU A 45 4.44 0.02 -1.97
C GLU A 45 4.94 1.44 -2.23
N ALA A 46 5.93 1.88 -1.47
CA ALA A 46 6.58 3.18 -1.70
C ALA A 46 7.61 3.08 -2.83
N ALA A 47 7.35 3.77 -3.91
CA ALA A 47 8.31 3.94 -5.00
C ALA A 47 9.38 5.01 -4.71
N GLY A 48 9.31 5.73 -3.59
CA GLY A 48 10.26 6.78 -3.26
C GLY A 48 10.39 7.81 -4.36
N GLU A 49 11.61 7.97 -4.88
CA GLU A 49 11.93 8.82 -6.02
C GLU A 49 11.72 8.13 -7.38
N GLY A 50 11.20 6.91 -7.37
CA GLY A 50 10.94 6.07 -8.53
C GLY A 50 11.61 4.70 -8.43
N VAL A 51 10.90 3.64 -8.82
CA VAL A 51 11.41 2.25 -8.74
C VAL A 51 12.60 1.95 -9.66
N GLN A 52 12.95 2.86 -10.56
CA GLN A 52 14.13 2.79 -11.42
C GLN A 52 15.39 3.37 -10.75
N THR A 53 15.22 4.10 -9.67
CA THR A 53 16.31 4.66 -8.86
C THR A 53 16.74 3.67 -7.78
N SER A 54 17.80 3.99 -7.04
CA SER A 54 18.16 3.26 -5.81
C SER A 54 17.35 3.72 -4.58
N ARG A 55 16.49 4.72 -4.73
CA ARG A 55 15.77 5.38 -3.63
C ARG A 55 14.29 5.01 -3.66
N HIS A 56 13.97 3.78 -3.25
CA HIS A 56 12.62 3.25 -3.12
C HIS A 56 12.54 2.16 -2.04
N ALA A 57 11.33 1.80 -1.61
CA ALA A 57 11.06 0.70 -0.67
C ALA A 57 10.11 -0.36 -1.30
N ALA A 58 10.10 -0.48 -2.63
CA ALA A 58 9.21 -1.38 -3.37
C ALA A 58 9.75 -2.82 -3.37
N THR A 59 9.64 -3.51 -2.26
CA THR A 59 10.25 -4.82 -2.01
C THR A 59 9.62 -5.94 -2.84
N LEU A 60 8.29 -5.97 -2.99
CA LEU A 60 7.60 -6.97 -3.82
C LEU A 60 7.83 -6.73 -5.31
N THR A 61 7.88 -5.46 -5.71
CA THR A 61 8.05 -5.07 -7.12
C THR A 61 9.49 -5.23 -7.62
N ARG A 62 10.49 -4.94 -6.78
CA ARG A 62 11.91 -4.85 -7.18
C ARG A 62 12.84 -5.76 -6.41
N GLY A 63 12.40 -6.32 -5.30
CA GLY A 63 13.19 -7.19 -4.46
C GLY A 63 13.36 -8.61 -5.03
N ARG A 64 14.11 -9.39 -4.34
CA ARG A 64 14.37 -10.80 -4.63
C ARG A 64 14.16 -11.66 -3.38
N VAL A 65 14.09 -12.96 -3.54
CA VAL A 65 13.95 -13.88 -2.39
C VAL A 65 15.21 -13.84 -1.55
N GLY A 66 15.05 -13.55 -0.27
CA GLY A 66 16.14 -13.49 0.70
C GLY A 66 15.67 -13.86 2.11
N VAL A 67 16.53 -13.63 3.09
CA VAL A 67 16.21 -13.82 4.52
C VAL A 67 16.49 -12.51 5.25
N LEU A 68 15.48 -12.02 5.95
CA LEU A 68 15.59 -10.83 6.79
C LEU A 68 14.83 -11.06 8.09
N HIS A 69 15.43 -10.72 9.23
CA HIS A 69 14.84 -10.89 10.57
C HIS A 69 14.30 -12.32 10.82
N GLY A 70 15.03 -13.34 10.31
CA GLY A 70 14.65 -14.75 10.48
C GLY A 70 13.54 -15.27 9.56
N ALA A 71 12.99 -14.43 8.69
CA ALA A 71 11.95 -14.82 7.74
C ALA A 71 12.50 -14.90 6.30
N ARG A 72 12.17 -15.98 5.58
CA ARG A 72 12.42 -16.07 4.14
C ARG A 72 11.26 -15.39 3.41
N THR A 73 11.58 -14.32 2.69
CA THR A 73 10.60 -13.47 2.02
C THR A 73 11.21 -12.73 0.83
N MET A 74 10.52 -11.72 0.29
CA MET A 74 11.09 -10.75 -0.64
C MET A 74 11.83 -9.67 0.13
N VAL A 75 13.04 -9.34 -0.31
CA VAL A 75 13.91 -8.31 0.28
C VAL A 75 14.58 -7.47 -0.80
N LEU A 76 14.85 -6.20 -0.52
CA LEU A 76 15.75 -5.39 -1.34
C LEU A 76 17.19 -5.79 -1.02
N SER A 77 17.86 -6.42 -1.96
CA SER A 77 19.25 -6.84 -1.82
C SER A 77 19.99 -6.74 -3.14
N ASP A 78 21.31 -6.59 -3.06
CA ASP A 78 22.22 -6.67 -4.19
C ASP A 78 22.46 -8.11 -4.68
N ASP A 79 23.37 -8.29 -5.61
CA ASP A 79 23.67 -9.59 -6.21
C ASP A 79 24.42 -10.51 -5.23
N ASP A 80 25.10 -9.95 -4.25
CA ASP A 80 25.80 -10.68 -3.18
C ASP A 80 24.87 -11.01 -2.00
N GLY A 81 23.60 -10.58 -2.07
CA GLY A 81 22.58 -10.82 -1.04
C GLY A 81 22.64 -9.84 0.13
N GLN A 82 23.43 -8.76 0.02
CA GLN A 82 23.47 -7.72 1.05
C GLN A 82 22.21 -6.88 0.96
N ILE A 83 21.60 -6.58 2.11
CA ILE A 83 20.39 -5.77 2.18
C ILE A 83 20.71 -4.34 1.76
N LEU A 84 19.95 -3.83 0.79
CA LEU A 84 20.03 -2.45 0.33
C LEU A 84 19.22 -1.54 1.27
N GLU A 85 19.67 -0.30 1.36
CA GLU A 85 18.92 0.75 2.06
C GLU A 85 17.61 1.03 1.32
N ALA A 86 16.50 1.00 2.04
CA ALA A 86 15.22 1.42 1.51
C ALA A 86 15.08 2.94 1.57
N HIS A 87 14.12 3.50 0.85
CA HIS A 87 13.80 4.92 0.93
C HIS A 87 12.31 5.17 0.71
N SER A 88 11.72 5.92 1.63
CA SER A 88 10.39 6.53 1.50
C SER A 88 10.31 7.80 2.33
N VAL A 89 9.54 8.78 1.87
CA VAL A 89 9.16 9.96 2.68
C VAL A 89 8.36 9.54 3.92
N SER A 90 7.75 8.38 3.88
CA SER A 90 7.01 7.78 4.99
C SER A 90 7.90 6.82 5.77
N ALA A 91 8.16 7.14 7.04
CA ALA A 91 9.00 6.30 7.91
C ALA A 91 8.44 4.87 8.08
N GLY A 92 7.13 4.70 8.05
CA GLY A 92 6.49 3.38 8.20
C GLY A 92 6.58 2.50 6.95
N LEU A 93 6.94 3.06 5.79
CA LEU A 93 7.17 2.32 4.54
C LEU A 93 8.67 2.19 4.20
N ASP A 94 9.54 2.85 4.93
CA ASP A 94 10.99 2.82 4.74
C ASP A 94 11.59 1.53 5.34
N TYR A 95 11.37 0.41 4.64
CA TYR A 95 11.76 -0.93 5.10
C TYR A 95 12.12 -1.84 3.91
N PRO A 96 13.28 -2.51 3.94
CA PRO A 96 13.79 -3.27 2.80
C PRO A 96 13.24 -4.70 2.68
N GLY A 97 12.20 -5.03 3.39
CA GLY A 97 11.58 -6.36 3.40
C GLY A 97 10.07 -6.31 3.50
N VAL A 98 9.42 -7.46 3.37
CA VAL A 98 7.97 -7.59 3.49
C VAL A 98 7.60 -8.89 4.21
N GLY A 99 6.43 -8.93 4.84
CA GLY A 99 5.94 -10.15 5.47
C GLY A 99 5.81 -11.31 4.46
N PRO A 100 6.20 -12.55 4.83
CA PRO A 100 6.18 -13.70 3.92
C PRO A 100 4.80 -14.06 3.40
N GLU A 101 3.72 -13.71 4.11
CA GLU A 101 2.36 -13.90 3.61
C GLU A 101 2.08 -13.03 2.37
N HIS A 102 2.57 -11.79 2.32
CA HIS A 102 2.45 -10.94 1.13
C HIS A 102 3.21 -11.51 -0.06
N ALA A 103 4.42 -12.03 0.15
CA ALA A 103 5.17 -12.71 -0.89
C ALA A 103 4.43 -13.96 -1.42
N ALA A 104 3.75 -14.71 -0.55
CA ALA A 104 2.92 -15.84 -0.93
C ALA A 104 1.67 -15.40 -1.71
N LEU A 105 0.97 -14.36 -1.27
CA LEU A 105 -0.20 -13.80 -1.96
C LEU A 105 0.14 -13.24 -3.35
N MET A 106 1.29 -12.59 -3.50
CA MET A 106 1.80 -12.13 -4.78
C MET A 106 2.07 -13.32 -5.73
N ARG A 107 2.81 -14.31 -5.27
CA ARG A 107 3.20 -15.49 -6.07
C ARG A 107 1.99 -16.33 -6.51
N SER A 108 0.96 -16.42 -5.68
CA SER A 108 -0.29 -17.12 -6.03
C SER A 108 -1.21 -16.30 -6.93
N GLY A 109 -0.89 -15.02 -7.17
CA GLY A 109 -1.77 -14.09 -7.89
C GLY A 109 -3.02 -13.68 -7.11
N ARG A 110 -3.10 -14.01 -5.80
CA ARG A 110 -4.27 -13.66 -4.98
C ARG A 110 -4.33 -12.18 -4.63
N ALA A 111 -3.20 -11.52 -4.47
CA ALA A 111 -3.11 -10.08 -4.28
C ALA A 111 -2.23 -9.46 -5.36
N ARG A 112 -2.57 -8.24 -5.76
CA ARG A 112 -1.82 -7.40 -6.70
C ARG A 112 -1.08 -6.33 -5.94
N TYR A 113 0.12 -6.00 -6.40
CA TYR A 113 0.94 -4.97 -5.77
C TYR A 113 1.36 -3.96 -6.82
N THR A 114 1.18 -2.70 -6.48
CA THR A 114 1.59 -1.54 -7.27
C THR A 114 2.41 -0.60 -6.41
N THR A 115 2.88 0.48 -6.99
CA THR A 115 3.75 1.43 -6.29
C THR A 115 3.25 2.86 -6.45
N ALA A 116 3.54 3.72 -5.47
CA ALA A 116 3.32 5.15 -5.56
C ALA A 116 4.57 5.91 -5.14
N THR A 117 4.91 6.99 -5.85
CA THR A 117 6.06 7.84 -5.52
C THR A 117 5.76 8.73 -4.31
N ASP A 118 6.82 9.19 -3.64
CA ASP A 118 6.71 10.15 -2.53
C ASP A 118 5.96 11.42 -2.95
N ALA A 119 6.23 11.93 -4.14
CA ALA A 119 5.55 13.12 -4.67
C ALA A 119 4.04 12.86 -4.86
N ALA A 120 3.66 11.70 -5.40
CA ALA A 120 2.27 11.32 -5.58
C ALA A 120 1.55 11.13 -4.23
N ALA A 121 2.23 10.53 -3.24
CA ALA A 121 1.69 10.35 -1.91
C ALA A 121 1.43 11.70 -1.21
N ILE A 122 2.37 12.65 -1.29
CA ILE A 122 2.19 14.00 -0.73
C ILE A 122 1.02 14.72 -1.40
N ALA A 123 0.93 14.68 -2.73
CA ALA A 123 -0.19 15.27 -3.46
C ALA A 123 -1.53 14.64 -3.06
N ALA A 124 -1.57 13.32 -2.88
CA ALA A 124 -2.76 12.60 -2.41
C ALA A 124 -3.14 12.98 -0.98
N ALA A 125 -2.17 13.14 -0.06
CA ALA A 125 -2.44 13.59 1.30
C ALA A 125 -3.11 14.99 1.31
N HIS A 126 -2.59 15.92 0.52
CA HIS A 126 -3.19 17.26 0.37
C HIS A 126 -4.58 17.21 -0.26
N LEU A 127 -4.79 16.35 -1.26
CA LEU A 127 -6.10 16.16 -1.88
C LEU A 127 -7.13 15.67 -0.86
N VAL A 128 -6.81 14.61 -0.11
CA VAL A 128 -7.71 14.04 0.91
C VAL A 128 -7.99 15.06 2.02
N ALA A 129 -6.98 15.80 2.47
CA ALA A 129 -7.18 16.83 3.49
C ALA A 129 -8.14 17.94 3.01
N ARG A 130 -8.07 18.34 1.73
CA ARG A 130 -8.95 19.38 1.17
C ARG A 130 -10.35 18.87 0.85
N SER A 131 -10.49 17.64 0.37
CA SER A 131 -11.79 17.10 -0.06
C SER A 131 -12.58 16.47 1.09
N GLU A 132 -11.90 15.81 2.02
CA GLU A 132 -12.54 15.02 3.08
C GLU A 132 -12.32 15.60 4.49
N GLY A 133 -11.44 16.60 4.63
CA GLY A 133 -11.05 17.16 5.95
C GLY A 133 -10.24 16.19 6.80
N ILE A 134 -9.63 15.16 6.19
CA ILE A 134 -8.87 14.12 6.91
C ILE A 134 -7.38 14.29 6.61
N VAL A 135 -6.57 14.49 7.64
CA VAL A 135 -5.10 14.47 7.52
C VAL A 135 -4.64 13.02 7.67
N VAL A 136 -4.43 12.36 6.55
CA VAL A 136 -3.97 10.97 6.51
C VAL A 136 -2.47 10.88 6.78
N ALA A 137 -2.01 9.76 7.36
CA ALA A 137 -0.59 9.44 7.45
C ALA A 137 0.03 9.29 6.06
N LEU A 138 1.31 9.63 5.87
CA LEU A 138 2.02 9.48 4.61
C LEU A 138 2.05 8.03 4.12
N GLU A 139 2.04 7.07 5.03
CA GLU A 139 1.86 5.65 4.71
C GLU A 139 0.57 5.43 3.90
N THR A 140 -0.54 5.88 4.46
CA THR A 140 -1.86 5.74 3.84
C THR A 140 -1.99 6.57 2.57
N ALA A 141 -1.32 7.70 2.51
CA ALA A 141 -1.31 8.58 1.32
C ALA A 141 -0.78 7.87 0.07
N HIS A 142 0.18 6.92 0.21
CA HIS A 142 0.61 6.08 -0.91
C HIS A 142 -0.54 5.24 -1.47
N ALA A 143 -1.38 4.67 -0.59
CA ALA A 143 -2.56 3.92 -1.04
C ALA A 143 -3.59 4.82 -1.75
N PHE A 144 -3.80 6.05 -1.26
CA PHE A 144 -4.65 7.03 -1.94
C PHE A 144 -4.09 7.45 -3.30
N ALA A 145 -2.77 7.61 -3.44
CA ALA A 145 -2.14 7.99 -4.70
C ALA A 145 -2.41 6.98 -5.82
N ALA A 146 -2.46 5.67 -5.49
CA ALA A 146 -2.76 4.61 -6.45
C ALA A 146 -4.27 4.35 -6.65
N LEU A 147 -5.14 4.96 -5.85
CA LEU A 147 -6.56 4.62 -5.79
C LEU A 147 -7.28 4.82 -7.13
N GLY A 148 -6.95 5.88 -7.87
CA GLY A 148 -7.56 6.16 -9.16
C GLY A 148 -7.26 5.08 -10.20
N GLU A 149 -6.02 4.63 -10.28
CA GLU A 149 -5.59 3.54 -11.17
C GLU A 149 -6.26 2.22 -10.78
N ILE A 150 -6.23 1.86 -9.50
CA ILE A 150 -6.86 0.65 -8.97
C ILE A 150 -8.36 0.66 -9.27
N ALA A 151 -9.04 1.77 -9.02
CA ALA A 151 -10.47 1.91 -9.31
C ALA A 151 -10.77 1.77 -10.81
N GLY A 152 -9.89 2.28 -11.68
CA GLY A 152 -9.99 2.11 -13.13
C GLY A 152 -9.94 0.65 -13.55
N VAL A 153 -8.92 -0.08 -13.09
CA VAL A 153 -8.72 -1.51 -13.36
C VAL A 153 -9.90 -2.35 -12.88
N GLU A 154 -10.34 -2.14 -11.66
CA GLU A 154 -11.45 -2.93 -11.10
C GLU A 154 -12.80 -2.57 -11.74
N ARG A 155 -13.01 -1.31 -12.11
CA ARG A 155 -14.21 -0.89 -12.86
C ARG A 155 -14.27 -1.55 -14.24
N GLU A 156 -13.14 -1.63 -14.93
CA GLU A 156 -13.05 -2.33 -16.21
C GLU A 156 -13.34 -3.83 -16.06
N ARG A 157 -12.76 -4.47 -15.05
CA ARG A 157 -13.00 -5.88 -14.72
C ARG A 157 -14.47 -6.18 -14.44
N LEU A 158 -15.15 -5.31 -13.70
CA LEU A 158 -16.54 -5.52 -13.23
C LEU A 158 -17.61 -4.97 -14.17
N GLY A 159 -17.26 -4.06 -15.08
CA GLY A 159 -18.22 -3.39 -15.96
C GLY A 159 -19.21 -2.45 -15.24
N ARG A 160 -18.92 -2.05 -13.99
CA ARG A 160 -19.77 -1.20 -13.15
C ARG A 160 -18.94 -0.36 -12.16
N PRO A 161 -19.54 0.64 -11.48
CA PRO A 161 -18.89 1.35 -10.39
C PRO A 161 -18.39 0.40 -9.30
N VAL A 162 -17.23 0.70 -8.73
CA VAL A 162 -16.49 -0.13 -7.78
C VAL A 162 -16.65 0.39 -6.36
N ARG A 163 -16.85 -0.50 -5.40
CA ARG A 163 -16.82 -0.21 -3.97
C ARG A 163 -15.47 -0.64 -3.41
N ILE A 164 -14.67 0.32 -2.98
CA ILE A 164 -13.33 0.07 -2.46
C ILE A 164 -13.30 0.36 -0.96
N ALA A 165 -12.79 -0.61 -0.18
CA ALA A 165 -12.43 -0.40 1.21
C ALA A 165 -10.92 -0.12 1.29
N LEU A 166 -10.55 1.12 1.66
CA LEU A 166 -9.15 1.50 1.85
C LEU A 166 -8.79 1.48 3.33
N CYS A 167 -7.66 0.83 3.66
CA CYS A 167 -7.13 0.79 5.02
C CYS A 167 -6.52 2.15 5.40
N LEU A 168 -7.23 2.91 6.20
CA LEU A 168 -6.76 4.18 6.74
C LEU A 168 -5.92 3.93 7.99
N SER A 169 -4.69 3.45 7.78
CA SER A 169 -3.76 3.12 8.85
C SER A 169 -2.98 4.34 9.31
N GLY A 170 -2.79 4.45 10.63
CA GLY A 170 -2.07 5.55 11.23
C GLY A 170 -2.84 6.87 11.21
N ARG A 171 -2.14 7.94 11.59
CA ARG A 171 -2.68 9.31 11.66
C ARG A 171 -1.64 10.29 11.13
N GLY A 172 -2.09 11.35 10.42
CA GLY A 172 -1.20 12.25 9.69
C GLY A 172 -0.61 13.40 10.51
N ASP A 173 -1.00 13.58 11.77
CA ASP A 173 -0.47 14.66 12.62
C ASP A 173 1.05 14.55 12.83
N LYS A 174 1.61 13.36 12.82
CA LYS A 174 3.06 13.12 12.86
C LYS A 174 3.80 13.65 11.61
N ASP A 175 3.11 13.78 10.49
CA ASP A 175 3.66 14.11 9.18
C ASP A 175 3.46 15.59 8.79
N LEU A 176 2.85 16.41 9.68
CA LEU A 176 2.51 17.81 9.40
C LEU A 176 3.72 18.65 9.00
N ALA A 177 4.89 18.44 9.60
CA ALA A 177 6.10 19.15 9.22
C ALA A 177 6.45 18.88 7.75
N THR A 178 6.54 17.61 7.36
CA THR A 178 6.83 17.19 5.97
C THR A 178 5.77 17.70 4.99
N LEU A 179 4.50 17.64 5.36
CA LEU A 179 3.40 18.12 4.51
C LEU A 179 3.43 19.65 4.35
N SER A 180 3.73 20.41 5.42
CA SER A 180 3.80 21.87 5.34
C SER A 180 4.98 22.40 4.54
N GLU A 181 6.12 21.71 4.56
CA GLU A 181 7.30 22.06 3.77
C GLU A 181 7.11 21.80 2.25
N ARG A 182 6.17 20.94 1.91
CA ARG A 182 5.89 20.50 0.53
C ARG A 182 4.49 20.85 0.07
N LEU A 183 3.99 22.01 0.53
CA LEU A 183 2.75 22.57 0.01
C LEU A 183 2.89 22.87 -1.50
N PRO A 184 1.85 22.59 -2.30
CA PRO A 184 1.83 22.90 -3.73
C PRO A 184 1.81 24.39 -4.00
#